data_da10ce70e0374bfb9a191bcceb75f056
#
_entry.id   da10ce70e0374bfb9a191bcceb75f056
#
_cell.length_a   1.000
_cell.length_b   1.000
_cell.length_c   1.000
_cell.angle_alpha   90.00
_cell.angle_beta   90.00
_cell.angle_gamma   90.00
#
_symmetry.space_group_name_H-M   'P 1'
#
loop_
_entity.id
_entity.type
_entity.pdbx_description
1 polymer ?
#
loop_
_entity_poly.entity_id
_entity_poly.type
_entity_poly.pdbx_seq_one_letter_code
_entity_poly.pdbx_strand_id
1 'polypeptide(L)'
;FTEFERGGDFVLRAGMKPATVTEKNRSALEQNINSLQNRVNELGVAEPVIQQQGQDRIVVQLPGVQDTARAKEILGRTATLEIMLVDEEHDLAGAVSGQVPPGSKLYKMRDGRPILLKNRLIYSGDNIVDSAPGFDNQSSSPIVSITLDARGAAINQRVTGENVGKRMAVNYVEIKSDAKLDEQGRPVLDASGRPVRVTRRVEEVITAPVIRSQLGKRFQIEGLDSVQEANELSLMLRAGAFAAPVEIIEERTVGPSLGADNIAKGFNSIWAGFAAIAIFMVIYY
;
A
#
# COMPACT_ATOMS: atom_id res chain seq x y z
N PHE A 1 19.20 -5.05 20.12
CA PHE A 1 20.45 -5.62 19.58
C PHE A 1 21.11 -6.40 20.69
N THR A 2 21.44 -7.70 20.51
CA THR A 2 21.89 -8.52 21.64
C THR A 2 22.97 -9.55 21.33
N GLU A 3 23.46 -9.62 20.12
CA GLU A 3 24.65 -10.39 19.83
C GLU A 3 25.53 -9.63 18.85
N PHE A 4 26.75 -9.31 19.29
CA PHE A 4 27.82 -8.82 18.45
C PHE A 4 28.82 -9.97 18.28
N GLU A 5 28.83 -10.61 17.15
CA GLU A 5 29.94 -11.50 16.77
C GLU A 5 31.04 -10.68 16.08
N ARG A 6 32.24 -10.73 16.64
CA ARG A 6 33.44 -10.13 16.06
C ARG A 6 34.09 -11.16 15.14
N GLY A 7 33.79 -11.08 13.85
CA GLY A 7 34.54 -11.87 12.85
C GLY A 7 35.97 -11.31 12.66
N GLY A 8 36.91 -12.17 12.26
CA GLY A 8 38.32 -11.83 12.14
C GLY A 8 38.69 -10.67 11.19
N ASP A 9 37.77 -10.18 10.36
CA ASP A 9 37.92 -9.10 9.40
C ASP A 9 36.97 -7.93 9.68
N PHE A 10 37.00 -7.33 10.87
CA PHE A 10 36.27 -6.11 11.21
C PHE A 10 34.78 -6.06 10.83
N VAL A 11 34.12 -7.20 10.62
CA VAL A 11 32.72 -7.31 10.30
C VAL A 11 31.90 -7.41 11.59
N LEU A 12 31.13 -6.36 11.93
CA LEU A 12 30.15 -6.37 13.00
C LEU A 12 28.82 -6.94 12.47
N ARG A 13 28.43 -8.10 12.95
CA ARG A 13 27.09 -8.68 12.71
C ARG A 13 26.20 -8.37 13.91
N ALA A 14 25.13 -7.62 13.70
CA ALA A 14 24.13 -7.32 14.72
C ALA A 14 22.82 -8.03 14.36
N GLY A 15 22.33 -8.91 15.25
CA GLY A 15 21.03 -9.57 15.10
C GLY A 15 20.00 -8.99 16.09
N MET A 16 18.71 -9.06 15.75
CA MET A 16 17.62 -8.76 16.66
C MET A 16 17.31 -10.01 17.52
N LYS A 17 16.96 -9.79 18.78
CA LYS A 17 16.45 -10.88 19.63
C LYS A 17 15.20 -11.50 19.01
N PRO A 18 15.02 -12.84 19.08
CA PRO A 18 13.81 -13.51 18.57
C PRO A 18 12.50 -12.90 19.13
N ALA A 19 12.46 -12.58 20.40
CA ALA A 19 11.30 -11.92 21.03
C ALA A 19 10.96 -10.56 20.40
N THR A 20 11.98 -9.75 20.10
CA THR A 20 11.80 -8.45 19.43
C THR A 20 11.31 -8.61 18.00
N VAL A 21 11.76 -9.66 17.28
CA VAL A 21 11.28 -9.99 15.95
C VAL A 21 9.80 -10.36 15.98
N THR A 22 9.41 -11.22 16.92
CA THR A 22 8.02 -11.64 17.10
C THR A 22 7.10 -10.46 17.43
N GLU A 23 7.54 -9.56 18.32
CA GLU A 23 6.78 -8.36 18.69
C GLU A 23 6.63 -7.40 17.50
N LYS A 24 7.70 -7.18 16.74
CA LYS A 24 7.64 -6.37 15.51
C LYS A 24 6.72 -6.96 14.46
N ASN A 25 6.78 -8.27 14.25
CA ASN A 25 5.90 -8.96 13.30
C ASN A 25 4.43 -8.83 13.72
N ARG A 26 4.13 -8.98 15.00
CA ARG A 26 2.79 -8.81 15.53
C ARG A 26 2.30 -7.37 15.34
N SER A 27 3.11 -6.38 15.69
CA SER A 27 2.77 -4.97 15.49
C SER A 27 2.55 -4.62 14.00
N ALA A 28 3.39 -5.15 13.11
CA ALA A 28 3.23 -4.96 11.67
C ALA A 28 1.94 -5.61 11.15
N LEU A 29 1.59 -6.80 11.67
CA LEU A 29 0.36 -7.49 11.30
C LEU A 29 -0.90 -6.70 11.74
N GLU A 30 -0.89 -6.20 12.99
CA GLU A 30 -1.98 -5.35 13.51
C GLU A 30 -2.14 -4.07 12.67
N GLN A 31 -1.04 -3.41 12.32
CA GLN A 31 -1.06 -2.23 11.45
C GLN A 31 -1.57 -2.57 10.05
N ASN A 32 -1.16 -3.70 9.48
CA ASN A 32 -1.64 -4.15 8.16
C ASN A 32 -3.14 -4.46 8.19
N ILE A 33 -3.67 -5.05 9.26
CA ILE A 33 -5.12 -5.28 9.45
C ILE A 33 -5.87 -3.94 9.44
N ASN A 34 -5.39 -2.95 10.18
CA ASN A 34 -6.00 -1.62 10.23
C ASN A 34 -5.97 -0.94 8.84
N SER A 35 -4.84 -1.02 8.12
CA SER A 35 -4.74 -0.48 6.76
C SER A 35 -5.68 -1.20 5.78
N LEU A 36 -5.80 -2.53 5.87
CA LEU A 36 -6.77 -3.30 5.08
C LEU A 36 -8.21 -2.89 5.40
N GLN A 37 -8.53 -2.71 6.68
CA GLN A 37 -9.87 -2.28 7.09
C GLN A 37 -10.24 -0.90 6.52
N ASN A 38 -9.31 0.05 6.58
CA ASN A 38 -9.49 1.36 5.98
C ASN A 38 -9.73 1.27 4.47
N ARG A 39 -8.92 0.47 3.76
CA ARG A 39 -9.07 0.26 2.30
C ARG A 39 -10.40 -0.36 1.92
N VAL A 40 -10.86 -1.35 2.68
CA VAL A 40 -12.15 -2.01 2.44
C VAL A 40 -13.31 -1.07 2.72
N ASN A 41 -13.21 -0.24 3.76
CA ASN A 41 -14.20 0.80 4.06
C ASN A 41 -14.27 1.84 2.93
N GLU A 42 -13.12 2.27 2.40
CA GLU A 42 -13.05 3.21 1.26
C GLU A 42 -13.61 2.59 -0.05
N LEU A 43 -13.55 1.26 -0.20
CA LEU A 43 -14.22 0.54 -1.29
C LEU A 43 -15.74 0.49 -1.15
N GLY A 44 -16.29 0.93 -0.01
CA GLY A 44 -17.72 0.92 0.27
C GLY A 44 -18.30 -0.47 0.49
N VAL A 45 -17.48 -1.45 0.85
CA VAL A 45 -17.94 -2.81 1.15
C VAL A 45 -18.70 -2.84 2.47
N ALA A 46 -19.94 -3.31 2.45
CA ALA A 46 -20.74 -3.45 3.65
C ALA A 46 -20.31 -4.70 4.44
N GLU A 47 -20.13 -4.54 5.75
CA GLU A 47 -19.83 -5.62 6.70
C GLU A 47 -18.65 -6.53 6.28
N PRO A 48 -17.47 -5.99 5.98
CA PRO A 48 -16.32 -6.81 5.66
C PRO A 48 -15.83 -7.56 6.89
N VAL A 49 -15.34 -8.78 6.69
CA VAL A 49 -14.65 -9.52 7.76
C VAL A 49 -13.16 -9.50 7.49
N ILE A 50 -12.40 -8.91 8.40
CA ILE A 50 -10.93 -8.88 8.35
C ILE A 50 -10.42 -9.40 9.68
N GLN A 51 -9.70 -10.52 9.64
CA GLN A 51 -9.22 -11.17 10.85
C GLN A 51 -7.88 -11.85 10.65
N GLN A 52 -7.11 -11.90 11.72
CA GLN A 52 -5.87 -12.64 11.73
C GLN A 52 -6.15 -14.16 11.71
N GLN A 53 -5.38 -14.89 10.92
CA GLN A 53 -5.37 -16.34 10.90
C GLN A 53 -3.94 -16.85 11.11
N GLY A 54 -3.67 -17.46 12.26
CA GLY A 54 -2.32 -17.89 12.61
C GLY A 54 -1.40 -16.72 12.96
N GLN A 55 -0.12 -16.83 12.64
CA GLN A 55 0.90 -15.83 13.00
C GLN A 55 1.21 -14.84 11.89
N ASP A 56 0.92 -15.18 10.62
CA ASP A 56 1.40 -14.49 9.43
C ASP A 56 0.34 -14.29 8.34
N ARG A 57 -0.93 -14.64 8.61
CA ARG A 57 -2.00 -14.56 7.62
C ARG A 57 -3.12 -13.64 8.07
N ILE A 58 -3.74 -12.99 7.09
CA ILE A 58 -4.95 -12.19 7.25
C ILE A 58 -6.00 -12.75 6.30
N VAL A 59 -7.18 -13.06 6.83
CA VAL A 59 -8.35 -13.43 6.03
C VAL A 59 -9.18 -12.18 5.82
N VAL A 60 -9.50 -11.90 4.56
CA VAL A 60 -10.35 -10.77 4.16
C VAL A 60 -11.55 -11.34 3.40
N GLN A 61 -12.76 -11.08 3.89
CA GLN A 61 -14.01 -11.44 3.22
C GLN A 61 -14.73 -10.17 2.80
N LEU A 62 -15.07 -10.09 1.52
CA LEU A 62 -15.67 -8.91 0.89
C LEU A 62 -17.05 -9.28 0.31
N PRO A 63 -18.10 -9.27 1.13
CA PRO A 63 -19.44 -9.58 0.63
C PRO A 63 -19.89 -8.52 -0.39
N GLY A 64 -20.58 -8.98 -1.44
CA GLY A 64 -21.20 -8.10 -2.45
C GLY A 64 -20.25 -7.40 -3.43
N VAL A 65 -18.95 -7.67 -3.38
CA VAL A 65 -17.98 -7.10 -4.35
C VAL A 65 -18.17 -7.79 -5.70
N GLN A 66 -18.47 -6.98 -6.72
CA GLN A 66 -18.64 -7.47 -8.10
C GLN A 66 -17.32 -7.43 -8.89
N ASP A 67 -16.53 -6.37 -8.71
CA ASP A 67 -15.22 -6.22 -9.33
C ASP A 67 -14.13 -6.68 -8.39
N THR A 68 -13.87 -7.99 -8.40
CA THR A 68 -12.82 -8.61 -7.59
C THR A 68 -11.41 -8.23 -8.04
N ALA A 69 -11.22 -7.90 -9.33
CA ALA A 69 -9.92 -7.50 -9.86
C ALA A 69 -9.49 -6.14 -9.31
N ARG A 70 -10.39 -5.17 -9.33
CA ARG A 70 -10.16 -3.84 -8.75
C ARG A 70 -9.97 -3.90 -7.24
N ALA A 71 -10.77 -4.70 -6.54
CA ALA A 71 -10.61 -4.89 -5.10
C ALA A 71 -9.22 -5.45 -4.77
N LYS A 72 -8.75 -6.48 -5.48
CA LYS A 72 -7.41 -7.05 -5.30
C LYS A 72 -6.31 -6.03 -5.59
N GLU A 73 -6.45 -5.26 -6.64
CA GLU A 73 -5.49 -4.21 -6.98
C GLU A 73 -5.34 -3.21 -5.83
N ILE A 74 -6.44 -2.68 -5.31
CA ILE A 74 -6.42 -1.70 -4.22
C ILE A 74 -5.89 -2.30 -2.93
N LEU A 75 -6.32 -3.53 -2.58
CA LEU A 75 -5.87 -4.19 -1.36
C LEU A 75 -4.42 -4.65 -1.43
N GLY A 76 -3.92 -5.03 -2.60
CA GLY A 76 -2.57 -5.56 -2.77
C GLY A 76 -1.49 -4.50 -2.96
N ARG A 77 -1.83 -3.25 -3.29
CA ARG A 77 -0.82 -2.20 -3.50
C ARG A 77 -0.15 -1.81 -2.19
N THR A 78 1.16 -1.92 -2.15
CA THR A 78 2.00 -1.48 -1.02
C THR A 78 2.70 -0.18 -1.37
N ALA A 79 1.90 0.87 -1.57
CA ALA A 79 2.42 2.17 -1.97
C ALA A 79 2.41 3.16 -0.80
N THR A 80 3.43 3.98 -0.71
CA THR A 80 3.54 5.11 0.22
C THR A 80 4.17 6.30 -0.47
N LEU A 81 4.09 7.46 0.17
CA LEU A 81 4.83 8.64 -0.26
C LEU A 81 6.01 8.92 0.67
N GLU A 82 7.08 9.37 0.08
CA GLU A 82 8.24 9.92 0.77
C GLU A 82 8.49 11.34 0.29
N ILE A 83 8.58 12.26 1.22
CA ILE A 83 8.82 13.66 0.92
C ILE A 83 10.29 13.97 1.21
N MET A 84 10.99 14.46 0.19
CA MET A 84 12.43 14.73 0.23
C MET A 84 12.76 16.07 -0.41
N LEU A 85 13.92 16.65 -0.06
CA LEU A 85 14.45 17.83 -0.76
C LEU A 85 15.20 17.41 -2.02
N VAL A 86 15.05 18.21 -3.06
CA VAL A 86 15.91 18.11 -4.25
C VAL A 86 17.30 18.60 -3.88
N ASP A 87 18.32 17.87 -4.31
CA ASP A 87 19.69 18.29 -4.19
C ASP A 87 20.06 19.20 -5.37
N GLU A 88 20.02 20.49 -5.13
CA GLU A 88 20.36 21.53 -6.10
C GLU A 88 21.80 22.06 -5.92
N GLU A 89 22.52 21.51 -4.93
CA GLU A 89 23.89 21.92 -4.62
C GLU A 89 24.93 21.16 -5.44
N HIS A 90 24.57 19.97 -5.93
CA HIS A 90 25.45 19.10 -6.71
C HIS A 90 25.01 18.99 -8.17
N ASP A 91 25.99 18.72 -9.04
CA ASP A 91 25.73 18.57 -10.47
C ASP A 91 24.98 17.28 -10.82
N LEU A 92 23.83 17.45 -11.47
CA LEU A 92 23.01 16.35 -11.92
C LEU A 92 23.68 15.53 -13.04
N ALA A 93 24.46 16.17 -13.92
CA ALA A 93 25.11 15.48 -15.04
C ALA A 93 26.20 14.52 -14.53
N GLY A 94 26.95 14.94 -13.51
CA GLY A 94 27.89 14.07 -12.81
C GLY A 94 27.21 12.87 -12.14
N ALA A 95 26.06 13.09 -11.49
CA ALA A 95 25.30 12.01 -10.86
C ALA A 95 24.76 11.00 -11.88
N VAL A 96 24.30 11.45 -13.05
CA VAL A 96 23.83 10.60 -14.15
C VAL A 96 24.97 9.76 -14.73
N SER A 97 26.20 10.30 -14.77
CA SER A 97 27.39 9.56 -15.24
C SER A 97 27.97 8.59 -14.18
N GLY A 98 27.31 8.43 -13.03
CA GLY A 98 27.70 7.48 -11.99
C GLY A 98 28.42 8.10 -10.78
N GLN A 99 28.66 9.40 -10.77
CA GLN A 99 29.30 10.12 -9.65
C GLN A 99 28.23 10.71 -8.72
N VAL A 100 27.47 9.83 -8.05
CA VAL A 100 26.45 10.27 -7.09
C VAL A 100 27.12 10.79 -5.82
N PRO A 101 26.85 12.04 -5.39
CA PRO A 101 27.45 12.60 -4.20
C PRO A 101 26.98 11.88 -2.92
N PRO A 102 27.85 11.79 -1.89
CA PRO A 102 27.48 11.24 -0.60
C PRO A 102 26.30 12.01 0.00
N GLY A 103 25.28 11.27 0.49
CA GLY A 103 24.08 11.87 1.08
C GLY A 103 22.99 12.23 0.08
N SER A 104 23.18 11.94 -1.20
CA SER A 104 22.16 12.06 -2.24
C SER A 104 21.97 10.76 -3.01
N LYS A 105 20.83 10.61 -3.67
CA LYS A 105 20.49 9.45 -4.51
C LYS A 105 19.80 9.94 -5.78
N LEU A 106 20.17 9.31 -6.90
CA LEU A 106 19.57 9.58 -8.20
C LEU A 106 18.24 8.84 -8.33
N TYR A 107 17.20 9.57 -8.68
CA TYR A 107 15.86 9.08 -8.94
C TYR A 107 15.44 9.40 -10.37
N LYS A 108 14.32 8.83 -10.80
CA LYS A 108 13.65 9.18 -12.04
C LYS A 108 12.32 9.84 -11.74
N MET A 109 12.04 10.93 -12.43
CA MET A 109 10.69 11.50 -12.48
C MET A 109 9.80 10.64 -13.36
N ARG A 110 8.50 10.78 -13.23
CA ARG A 110 7.49 10.10 -14.04
C ARG A 110 7.69 10.30 -15.54
N ASP A 111 8.09 11.48 -15.97
CA ASP A 111 8.43 11.80 -17.35
C ASP A 111 9.79 11.24 -17.83
N GLY A 112 10.44 10.43 -17.02
CA GLY A 112 11.73 9.80 -17.31
C GLY A 112 12.96 10.67 -17.04
N ARG A 113 12.80 11.95 -16.71
CA ARG A 113 13.94 12.83 -16.40
C ARG A 113 14.60 12.42 -15.09
N PRO A 114 15.93 12.42 -15.04
CA PRO A 114 16.65 12.16 -13.80
C PRO A 114 16.50 13.35 -12.84
N ILE A 115 16.48 13.05 -11.55
CA ILE A 115 16.47 14.04 -10.48
C ILE A 115 17.31 13.54 -9.31
N LEU A 116 18.10 14.44 -8.72
CA LEU A 116 18.92 14.12 -7.57
C LEU A 116 18.21 14.57 -6.30
N LEU A 117 17.97 13.66 -5.37
CA LEU A 117 17.32 13.95 -4.10
C LEU A 117 18.30 13.75 -2.94
N LYS A 118 18.21 14.60 -1.92
CA LYS A 118 18.91 14.38 -0.65
C LYS A 118 18.36 13.12 0.01
N ASN A 119 19.22 12.21 0.41
CA ASN A 119 18.87 10.91 1.01
C ASN A 119 18.35 11.07 2.47
N ARG A 120 17.67 12.16 2.74
CA ARG A 120 17.07 12.48 4.03
C ARG A 120 15.56 12.64 3.84
N LEU A 121 14.84 11.67 4.37
CA LEU A 121 13.39 11.72 4.44
C LEU A 121 12.95 12.88 5.34
N ILE A 122 12.04 13.70 4.85
CA ILE A 122 11.41 14.77 5.64
C ILE A 122 10.29 14.15 6.47
N TYR A 123 9.33 13.52 5.81
CA TYR A 123 8.26 12.70 6.38
C TYR A 123 7.72 11.72 5.34
N SER A 124 7.00 10.70 5.80
CA SER A 124 6.40 9.66 4.96
C SER A 124 4.87 9.75 4.96
N GLY A 125 4.25 8.88 4.18
CA GLY A 125 2.81 8.71 4.15
C GLY A 125 2.17 8.40 5.52
N ASP A 126 2.94 7.91 6.48
CA ASP A 126 2.46 7.65 7.86
C ASP A 126 2.01 8.92 8.59
N ASN A 127 2.48 10.08 8.16
CA ASN A 127 2.06 11.38 8.70
C ASN A 127 0.83 11.95 8.00
N ILE A 128 0.26 11.26 7.02
CA ILE A 128 -0.95 11.68 6.32
C ILE A 128 -2.17 11.15 7.08
N VAL A 129 -3.04 12.07 7.49
CA VAL A 129 -4.29 11.76 8.21
C VAL A 129 -5.47 11.71 7.27
N ASP A 130 -5.41 12.50 6.18
CA ASP A 130 -6.48 12.59 5.20
C ASP A 130 -5.94 13.01 3.85
N SER A 131 -6.57 12.53 2.80
CA SER A 131 -6.28 12.93 1.43
C SER A 131 -7.57 12.93 0.61
N ALA A 132 -7.72 13.93 -0.25
CA ALA A 132 -8.89 14.08 -1.09
C ALA A 132 -8.48 14.45 -2.53
N PRO A 133 -9.03 13.74 -3.54
CA PRO A 133 -8.83 14.14 -4.92
C PRO A 133 -9.57 15.43 -5.22
N GLY A 134 -9.07 16.21 -6.15
CA GLY A 134 -9.67 17.47 -6.55
C GLY A 134 -9.10 17.98 -7.86
N PHE A 135 -9.41 19.24 -8.14
CA PHE A 135 -8.88 19.96 -9.27
C PHE A 135 -8.21 21.24 -8.81
N ASP A 136 -7.12 21.57 -9.43
CA ASP A 136 -6.48 22.87 -9.25
C ASP A 136 -7.39 23.97 -9.86
N ASN A 137 -7.59 25.03 -9.11
CA ASN A 137 -8.50 26.11 -9.52
C ASN A 137 -8.00 26.94 -10.70
N GLN A 138 -6.70 26.89 -11.03
CA GLN A 138 -6.10 27.69 -12.09
C GLN A 138 -5.89 26.86 -13.36
N SER A 139 -5.36 25.65 -13.23
CA SER A 139 -5.01 24.77 -14.35
C SER A 139 -6.11 23.76 -14.68
N SER A 140 -7.09 23.56 -13.82
CA SER A 140 -8.09 22.48 -13.89
C SER A 140 -7.44 21.08 -13.95
N SER A 141 -6.18 20.97 -13.58
CA SER A 141 -5.46 19.70 -13.53
C SER A 141 -5.84 18.90 -12.30
N PRO A 142 -5.81 17.56 -12.37
CA PRO A 142 -6.06 16.71 -11.19
C PRO A 142 -5.01 16.96 -10.11
N ILE A 143 -5.46 17.06 -8.87
CA ILE A 143 -4.62 17.21 -7.69
C ILE A 143 -5.08 16.27 -6.59
N VAL A 144 -4.21 16.03 -5.60
CA VAL A 144 -4.57 15.43 -4.33
C VAL A 144 -4.26 16.40 -3.20
N SER A 145 -5.28 16.79 -2.46
CA SER A 145 -5.14 17.58 -1.24
C SER A 145 -4.76 16.69 -0.08
N ILE A 146 -3.68 17.01 0.62
CA ILE A 146 -3.14 16.23 1.73
C ILE A 146 -3.33 16.99 3.04
N THR A 147 -3.72 16.29 4.09
CA THR A 147 -3.75 16.79 5.46
C THR A 147 -2.80 15.95 6.32
N LEU A 148 -1.84 16.60 6.96
CA LEU A 148 -0.87 15.98 7.84
C LEU A 148 -1.36 15.91 9.29
N ASP A 149 -0.82 14.98 10.05
CA ASP A 149 -0.94 14.95 11.51
C ASP A 149 -0.17 16.12 12.15
N ALA A 150 -0.23 16.26 13.45
CA ALA A 150 0.45 17.34 14.16
C ALA A 150 1.98 17.26 14.01
N ARG A 151 2.54 16.06 14.00
CA ARG A 151 3.99 15.83 13.87
C ARG A 151 4.46 16.15 12.46
N GLY A 152 3.78 15.63 11.44
CA GLY A 152 4.07 15.90 10.03
C GLY A 152 3.92 17.38 9.71
N ALA A 153 2.88 18.04 10.22
CA ALA A 153 2.67 19.47 10.05
C ALA A 153 3.80 20.31 10.65
N ALA A 154 4.27 19.98 11.86
CA ALA A 154 5.39 20.70 12.49
C ALA A 154 6.71 20.51 11.71
N ILE A 155 6.97 19.29 11.22
CA ILE A 155 8.13 18.99 10.40
C ILE A 155 8.04 19.76 9.06
N ASN A 156 6.87 19.68 8.40
CA ASN A 156 6.62 20.34 7.11
C ASN A 156 6.83 21.85 7.23
N GLN A 157 6.24 22.48 8.27
CA GLN A 157 6.35 23.89 8.53
C GLN A 157 7.82 24.32 8.72
N ARG A 158 8.58 23.60 9.53
CA ARG A 158 9.98 23.89 9.78
C ARG A 158 10.81 23.76 8.51
N VAL A 159 10.73 22.59 7.85
CA VAL A 159 11.59 22.28 6.70
C VAL A 159 11.27 23.19 5.51
N THR A 160 9.97 23.45 5.24
CA THR A 160 9.61 24.36 4.13
C THR A 160 9.96 25.80 4.44
N GLY A 161 9.87 26.24 5.71
CA GLY A 161 10.32 27.57 6.14
C GLY A 161 11.83 27.80 5.97
N GLU A 162 12.66 26.77 6.26
CA GLU A 162 14.10 26.81 6.10
C GLU A 162 14.56 26.68 4.63
N ASN A 163 13.70 26.20 3.73
CA ASN A 163 14.05 25.86 2.34
C ASN A 163 13.16 26.56 1.31
N VAL A 164 12.64 27.74 1.61
CA VAL A 164 11.92 28.57 0.62
C VAL A 164 12.81 28.86 -0.57
N GLY A 165 12.26 28.68 -1.78
CA GLY A 165 12.99 28.82 -3.05
C GLY A 165 13.63 27.53 -3.56
N LYS A 166 13.78 26.49 -2.72
CA LYS A 166 14.26 25.17 -3.14
C LYS A 166 13.09 24.27 -3.55
N ARG A 167 13.40 23.16 -4.24
CA ARG A 167 12.40 22.20 -4.65
C ARG A 167 12.23 21.08 -3.61
N MET A 168 10.98 20.66 -3.42
CA MET A 168 10.59 19.54 -2.57
C MET A 168 9.94 18.46 -3.44
N ALA A 169 10.51 17.27 -3.45
CA ALA A 169 10.06 16.16 -4.25
C ALA A 169 9.04 15.29 -3.49
N VAL A 170 7.99 14.88 -4.20
CA VAL A 170 7.03 13.85 -3.78
C VAL A 170 7.42 12.56 -4.48
N ASN A 171 8.05 11.66 -3.75
CA ASN A 171 8.50 10.35 -4.23
C ASN A 171 7.45 9.28 -3.91
N TYR A 172 6.91 8.65 -4.93
CA TYR A 172 6.04 7.50 -4.81
C TYR A 172 6.90 6.25 -4.66
N VAL A 173 6.64 5.49 -3.64
CA VAL A 173 7.37 4.27 -3.33
C VAL A 173 6.40 3.10 -3.29
N GLU A 174 6.60 2.13 -4.15
CA GLU A 174 5.81 0.91 -4.21
C GLU A 174 6.71 -0.30 -3.97
N ILE A 175 6.28 -1.18 -3.10
CA ILE A 175 6.95 -2.45 -2.86
C ILE A 175 6.25 -3.53 -3.66
N LYS A 176 6.89 -4.02 -4.73
CA LYS A 176 6.39 -5.11 -5.55
C LYS A 176 7.04 -6.43 -5.13
N SER A 177 6.23 -7.46 -5.03
CA SER A 177 6.68 -8.81 -4.74
C SER A 177 6.50 -9.66 -5.98
N ASP A 178 7.61 -9.90 -6.69
CA ASP A 178 7.61 -10.67 -7.93
C ASP A 178 8.13 -12.09 -7.66
N ALA A 179 7.62 -13.10 -8.39
CA ALA A 179 8.19 -14.44 -8.32
C ALA A 179 9.63 -14.42 -8.82
N LYS A 180 10.54 -15.03 -8.05
CA LYS A 180 11.92 -15.25 -8.52
C LYS A 180 11.90 -16.22 -9.70
N LEU A 181 12.42 -15.78 -10.85
CA LEU A 181 12.52 -16.60 -12.04
C LEU A 181 13.92 -17.20 -12.16
N ASP A 182 14.02 -18.43 -12.68
CA ASP A 182 15.28 -19.04 -13.10
C ASP A 182 15.76 -18.48 -14.44
N GLU A 183 16.91 -18.93 -14.93
CA GLU A 183 17.48 -18.51 -16.22
C GLU A 183 16.58 -18.84 -17.43
N GLN A 184 15.63 -19.75 -17.25
CA GLN A 184 14.65 -20.14 -18.26
C GLN A 184 13.29 -19.42 -18.10
N GLY A 185 13.18 -18.47 -17.18
CA GLY A 185 11.96 -17.70 -16.93
C GLY A 185 10.88 -18.44 -16.14
N ARG A 186 11.20 -19.57 -15.49
CA ARG A 186 10.26 -20.33 -14.67
C ARG A 186 10.36 -19.91 -13.20
N PRO A 187 9.27 -19.92 -12.44
CA PRO A 187 9.30 -19.61 -11.02
C PRO A 187 10.19 -20.60 -10.23
N VAL A 188 11.13 -20.09 -9.47
CA VAL A 188 11.89 -20.88 -8.50
C VAL A 188 10.97 -21.24 -7.34
N LEU A 189 10.85 -22.52 -7.02
CA LEU A 189 10.01 -23.00 -5.92
C LEU A 189 10.85 -23.25 -4.65
N ASP A 190 10.24 -23.01 -3.49
CA ASP A 190 10.81 -23.37 -2.19
C ASP A 190 10.64 -24.88 -1.91
N ALA A 191 11.13 -25.36 -0.77
CA ALA A 191 11.01 -26.76 -0.35
C ALA A 191 9.54 -27.21 -0.15
N SER A 192 8.60 -26.29 -0.09
CA SER A 192 7.16 -26.56 0.05
C SER A 192 6.41 -26.45 -1.28
N GLY A 193 7.13 -26.27 -2.41
CA GLY A 193 6.56 -26.13 -3.74
C GLY A 193 5.93 -24.76 -4.03
N ARG A 194 6.20 -23.74 -3.21
CA ARG A 194 5.69 -22.38 -3.41
C ARG A 194 6.72 -21.53 -4.13
N PRO A 195 6.29 -20.59 -5.00
CA PRO A 195 7.21 -19.68 -5.66
C PRO A 195 8.01 -18.85 -4.64
N VAL A 196 9.32 -18.88 -4.75
CA VAL A 196 10.20 -17.97 -4.03
C VAL A 196 9.97 -16.58 -4.58
N ARG A 197 9.73 -15.59 -3.70
CA ARG A 197 9.49 -14.23 -4.12
C ARG A 197 10.64 -13.30 -3.79
N VAL A 198 10.82 -12.32 -4.65
CA VAL A 198 11.80 -11.25 -4.46
C VAL A 198 11.05 -9.93 -4.36
N THR A 199 11.26 -9.26 -3.25
CA THR A 199 10.68 -7.94 -3.02
C THR A 199 11.54 -6.89 -3.72
N ARG A 200 10.92 -6.08 -4.57
CA ARG A 200 11.54 -4.97 -5.27
C ARG A 200 10.87 -3.66 -4.89
N ARG A 201 11.68 -2.69 -4.47
CA ARG A 201 11.23 -1.32 -4.22
C ARG A 201 11.28 -0.55 -5.54
N VAL A 202 10.14 -0.08 -5.99
CA VAL A 202 9.98 0.80 -7.16
C VAL A 202 9.77 2.21 -6.64
N GLU A 203 10.60 3.13 -7.10
CA GLU A 203 10.58 4.53 -6.66
C GLU A 203 10.41 5.43 -7.89
N GLU A 204 9.47 6.35 -7.81
CA GLU A 204 9.17 7.29 -8.89
C GLU A 204 8.82 8.66 -8.31
N VAL A 205 9.47 9.69 -8.79
CA VAL A 205 9.14 11.05 -8.35
C VAL A 205 7.98 11.58 -9.18
N ILE A 206 6.82 11.77 -8.52
CA ILE A 206 5.61 12.30 -9.16
C ILE A 206 5.84 13.77 -9.56
N THR A 207 6.27 14.59 -8.60
CA THR A 207 6.43 16.03 -8.78
C THR A 207 7.53 16.57 -7.86
N ALA A 208 8.11 17.68 -8.24
CA ALA A 208 9.15 18.36 -7.46
C ALA A 208 8.96 19.89 -7.53
N PRO A 209 7.86 20.42 -6.96
CA PRO A 209 7.56 21.85 -6.99
C PRO A 209 8.55 22.68 -6.16
N VAL A 210 8.64 23.97 -6.50
CA VAL A 210 9.37 24.95 -5.69
C VAL A 210 8.56 25.31 -4.46
N ILE A 211 9.19 25.31 -3.31
CA ILE A 211 8.62 25.79 -2.05
C ILE A 211 8.48 27.31 -2.13
N ARG A 212 7.29 27.80 -2.38
CA ARG A 212 7.03 29.26 -2.52
C ARG A 212 6.91 29.98 -1.18
N SER A 213 6.46 29.27 -0.16
CA SER A 213 6.27 29.78 1.19
C SER A 213 6.31 28.63 2.18
N GLN A 214 6.37 28.97 3.46
CA GLN A 214 6.22 28.00 4.53
C GLN A 214 4.87 27.30 4.44
N LEU A 215 4.89 25.96 4.34
CA LEU A 215 3.68 25.13 4.26
C LEU A 215 3.27 24.66 5.65
N GLY A 216 1.96 24.63 5.89
CA GLY A 216 1.38 24.18 7.15
C GLY A 216 0.93 22.72 7.14
N LYS A 217 -0.22 22.51 7.77
CA LYS A 217 -0.86 21.20 7.91
C LYS A 217 -1.41 20.64 6.59
N ARG A 218 -1.73 21.51 5.63
CA ARG A 218 -2.32 21.13 4.33
C ARG A 218 -1.41 21.56 3.19
N PHE A 219 -1.32 20.71 2.18
CA PHE A 219 -0.65 20.99 0.91
C PHE A 219 -1.31 20.17 -0.21
N GLN A 220 -0.95 20.43 -1.45
CA GLN A 220 -1.50 19.76 -2.62
C GLN A 220 -0.37 19.08 -3.39
N ILE A 221 -0.67 17.90 -3.93
CA ILE A 221 0.19 17.19 -4.89
C ILE A 221 -0.37 17.48 -6.27
N GLU A 222 0.45 18.08 -7.10
CA GLU A 222 0.19 18.41 -8.50
C GLU A 222 0.97 17.45 -9.41
N GLY A 223 0.70 17.50 -10.72
CA GLY A 223 1.45 16.71 -11.72
C GLY A 223 0.94 15.28 -11.86
N LEU A 224 -0.34 15.07 -11.59
CA LEU A 224 -1.03 13.80 -11.81
C LEU A 224 -1.60 13.78 -13.25
N ASP A 225 -1.52 12.60 -13.89
CA ASP A 225 -1.90 12.43 -15.29
C ASP A 225 -3.42 12.36 -15.51
N SER A 226 -4.17 11.90 -14.49
CA SER A 226 -5.61 11.69 -14.60
C SER A 226 -6.35 11.83 -13.28
N VAL A 227 -7.67 12.08 -13.37
CA VAL A 227 -8.59 12.06 -12.22
C VAL A 227 -8.61 10.68 -11.56
N GLN A 228 -8.52 9.63 -12.36
CA GLN A 228 -8.50 8.27 -11.83
C GLN A 228 -7.27 8.04 -10.97
N GLU A 229 -6.11 8.49 -11.41
CA GLU A 229 -4.88 8.43 -10.62
C GLU A 229 -4.98 9.24 -9.32
N ALA A 230 -5.55 10.44 -9.38
CA ALA A 230 -5.78 11.25 -8.18
C ALA A 230 -6.69 10.53 -7.17
N ASN A 231 -7.74 9.86 -7.66
CA ASN A 231 -8.63 9.06 -6.81
C ASN A 231 -7.91 7.87 -6.18
N GLU A 232 -7.15 7.10 -6.97
CA GLU A 232 -6.41 5.93 -6.49
C GLU A 232 -5.32 6.32 -5.49
N LEU A 233 -4.55 7.37 -5.81
CA LEU A 233 -3.51 7.89 -4.90
C LEU A 233 -4.13 8.39 -3.59
N SER A 234 -5.21 9.16 -3.66
CA SER A 234 -5.93 9.64 -2.49
C SER A 234 -6.44 8.49 -1.62
N LEU A 235 -7.06 7.47 -2.23
CA LEU A 235 -7.55 6.29 -1.52
C LEU A 235 -6.40 5.55 -0.80
N MET A 236 -5.29 5.31 -1.50
CA MET A 236 -4.13 4.63 -0.90
C MET A 236 -3.53 5.42 0.27
N LEU A 237 -3.42 6.74 0.12
CA LEU A 237 -2.87 7.60 1.17
C LEU A 237 -3.77 7.69 2.41
N ARG A 238 -5.09 7.77 2.21
CA ARG A 238 -6.06 7.81 3.30
C ARG A 238 -6.12 6.48 4.06
N ALA A 239 -6.02 5.38 3.34
CA ALA A 239 -6.04 4.04 3.94
C ALA A 239 -4.76 3.71 4.72
N GLY A 240 -3.68 4.46 4.50
CA GLY A 240 -2.39 4.26 5.15
C GLY A 240 -1.51 3.20 4.47
N ALA A 241 -0.22 3.29 4.76
CA ALA A 241 0.76 2.34 4.27
C ALA A 241 0.72 1.02 5.03
N PHE A 242 1.12 -0.06 4.37
CA PHE A 242 1.39 -1.31 5.07
C PHE A 242 2.73 -1.24 5.81
N ALA A 243 2.75 -1.72 7.04
CA ALA A 243 3.98 -1.82 7.83
C ALA A 243 4.93 -2.91 7.31
N ALA A 244 4.36 -3.94 6.69
CA ALA A 244 5.09 -5.00 5.99
C ALA A 244 4.37 -5.34 4.69
N PRO A 245 5.09 -5.77 3.64
CA PRO A 245 4.47 -6.21 2.40
C PRO A 245 3.46 -7.32 2.63
N VAL A 246 2.30 -7.21 1.99
CA VAL A 246 1.26 -8.25 2.01
C VAL A 246 1.10 -8.85 0.62
N GLU A 247 0.70 -10.12 0.59
CA GLU A 247 0.56 -10.88 -0.64
C GLU A 247 -0.70 -11.73 -0.58
N ILE A 248 -1.42 -11.79 -1.71
CA ILE A 248 -2.59 -12.66 -1.84
C ILE A 248 -2.09 -14.08 -2.12
N ILE A 249 -2.24 -14.97 -1.13
CA ILE A 249 -1.82 -16.38 -1.23
C ILE A 249 -2.94 -17.31 -1.67
N GLU A 250 -4.18 -16.97 -1.39
CA GLU A 250 -5.36 -17.75 -1.76
C GLU A 250 -6.52 -16.81 -2.07
N GLU A 251 -7.30 -17.14 -3.09
CA GLU A 251 -8.51 -16.44 -3.46
C GLU A 251 -9.65 -17.45 -3.64
N ARG A 252 -10.80 -17.14 -3.05
CA ARG A 252 -12.04 -17.86 -3.27
C ARG A 252 -13.15 -16.91 -3.62
N THR A 253 -13.72 -17.07 -4.80
CA THR A 253 -14.92 -16.34 -5.20
C THR A 253 -16.13 -17.26 -5.06
N VAL A 254 -17.07 -16.86 -4.23
CA VAL A 254 -18.37 -17.56 -4.08
C VAL A 254 -19.36 -16.88 -5.00
N GLY A 255 -19.67 -17.52 -6.12
CA GLY A 255 -20.61 -16.97 -7.10
C GLY A 255 -22.08 -16.99 -6.61
N PRO A 256 -22.95 -16.16 -7.20
CA PRO A 256 -24.40 -16.11 -6.88
C PRO A 256 -25.13 -17.45 -7.11
N SER A 257 -24.59 -18.32 -7.95
CA SER A 257 -25.16 -19.63 -8.28
C SER A 257 -25.29 -20.55 -7.07
N LEU A 258 -24.35 -20.52 -6.12
CA LEU A 258 -24.44 -21.32 -4.89
C LEU A 258 -25.60 -20.87 -3.99
N GLY A 259 -25.91 -19.58 -3.96
CA GLY A 259 -27.08 -19.05 -3.26
C GLY A 259 -28.39 -19.48 -3.94
N ALA A 260 -28.46 -19.41 -5.26
CA ALA A 260 -29.64 -19.82 -6.03
C ALA A 260 -29.95 -21.31 -5.90
N ASP A 261 -28.90 -22.16 -5.96
CA ASP A 261 -29.06 -23.61 -5.76
C ASP A 261 -29.56 -23.98 -4.34
N ASN A 262 -29.04 -23.29 -3.33
CA ASN A 262 -29.47 -23.52 -1.95
C ASN A 262 -30.93 -23.05 -1.71
N ILE A 263 -31.30 -21.91 -2.31
CA ILE A 263 -32.68 -21.41 -2.27
C ILE A 263 -33.60 -22.38 -2.99
N ALA A 264 -33.26 -22.85 -4.18
CA ALA A 264 -34.06 -23.83 -4.94
C ALA A 264 -34.22 -25.14 -4.17
N LYS A 265 -33.17 -25.67 -3.56
CA LYS A 265 -33.24 -26.88 -2.72
C LYS A 265 -34.07 -26.62 -1.46
N GLY A 266 -33.99 -25.46 -0.83
CA GLY A 266 -34.80 -25.07 0.31
C GLY A 266 -36.30 -25.04 -0.05
N PHE A 267 -36.66 -24.39 -1.16
CA PHE A 267 -38.04 -24.37 -1.66
C PHE A 267 -38.59 -25.77 -1.97
N ASN A 268 -37.80 -26.60 -2.66
CA ASN A 268 -38.19 -27.96 -2.98
C ASN A 268 -38.41 -28.80 -1.70
N SER A 269 -37.59 -28.61 -0.68
CA SER A 269 -37.77 -29.29 0.61
C SER A 269 -39.07 -28.88 1.34
N ILE A 270 -39.41 -27.57 1.30
CA ILE A 270 -40.66 -27.06 1.86
C ILE A 270 -41.87 -27.67 1.15
N TRP A 271 -41.86 -27.69 -0.19
CA TRP A 271 -42.96 -28.29 -0.96
C TRP A 271 -43.09 -29.77 -0.71
N ALA A 272 -41.99 -30.52 -0.61
CA ALA A 272 -42.00 -31.95 -0.29
C ALA A 272 -42.58 -32.20 1.12
N GLY A 273 -42.18 -31.38 2.10
CA GLY A 273 -42.73 -31.44 3.46
C GLY A 273 -44.21 -31.12 3.52
N PHE A 274 -44.68 -30.13 2.78
CA PHE A 274 -46.11 -29.78 2.69
C PHE A 274 -46.93 -30.90 2.05
N ALA A 275 -46.42 -31.49 0.97
CA ALA A 275 -47.09 -32.63 0.31
C ALA A 275 -47.17 -33.86 1.25
N ALA A 276 -46.12 -34.16 1.98
CA ALA A 276 -46.11 -35.26 2.95
C ALA A 276 -47.14 -35.05 4.07
N ILE A 277 -47.25 -33.85 4.61
CA ILE A 277 -48.25 -33.50 5.62
C ILE A 277 -49.70 -33.62 5.05
N ALA A 278 -49.90 -33.11 3.83
CA ALA A 278 -51.21 -33.19 3.17
C ALA A 278 -51.65 -34.66 2.95
N ILE A 279 -50.73 -35.51 2.45
CA ILE A 279 -51.02 -36.95 2.28
C ILE A 279 -51.30 -37.62 3.61
N PHE A 280 -50.51 -37.29 4.65
CA PHE A 280 -50.76 -37.85 5.97
C PHE A 280 -52.15 -37.47 6.51
N MET A 281 -52.52 -36.20 6.36
CA MET A 281 -53.83 -35.72 6.79
C MET A 281 -55.03 -36.44 6.05
N VAL A 282 -54.87 -36.64 4.72
CA VAL A 282 -55.85 -37.36 3.93
C VAL A 282 -55.99 -38.83 4.34
N ILE A 283 -54.87 -39.47 4.70
CA ILE A 283 -54.90 -40.89 5.15
C ILE A 283 -55.48 -41.05 6.58
N TYR A 284 -55.14 -40.05 7.45
CA TYR A 284 -55.51 -40.07 8.85
C TYR A 284 -57.02 -39.72 9.07
N TYR A 285 -57.58 -38.80 8.29
CA TYR A 285 -58.98 -38.39 8.35
C TYR A 285 -59.83 -39.08 7.29
#